data_351d97f731eb2ab52b2f09c1b3526ac7
#
_entry.id   351d97f731eb2ab52b2f09c1b3526ac7
#
_cell.length_a   1.000
_cell.length_b   1.000
_cell.length_c   1.000
_cell.angle_alpha   90.00
_cell.angle_beta   90.00
_cell.angle_gamma   90.00
#
_symmetry.space_group_name_H-M   'P 1'
#
loop_
_entity.id
_entity.type
_entity.pdbx_description
1 polymer ?
#
loop_
_entity_poly.entity_id
_entity_poly.type
_entity_poly.pdbx_seq_one_letter_code
_entity_poly.pdbx_strand_id
1 'polypeptide(L)'
;MVFSGTGWYRHPEVPAISGWLARLDADLKMQVDVSENPNDLVKLLNKYQVLVLNNCTEMTALFDEKQRMAVEKWYRAGGGIVALHASLVRQTNWKWFNELAGCDFDSDSEYLEARVMVDPDAINHPTVKGHGTQFAYKADWTNHDRSVTGLP
;
A
#
# COMPACT_ATOMS: atom_id res chain seq x y z
N MET A 1 -5.42 10.22 3.43
CA MET A 1 -4.64 10.00 4.67
C MET A 1 -3.49 9.08 4.38
N VAL A 2 -2.29 9.37 4.86
CA VAL A 2 -1.11 8.49 4.79
C VAL A 2 -0.87 7.89 6.18
N PHE A 3 -0.80 6.58 6.27
CA PHE A 3 -0.45 5.86 7.49
C PHE A 3 0.89 5.18 7.32
N SER A 4 1.81 5.34 8.28
CA SER A 4 3.18 4.84 8.21
C SER A 4 3.61 4.07 9.45
N GLY A 5 2.65 3.59 10.25
CA GLY A 5 2.94 2.72 11.39
C GLY A 5 3.42 1.34 10.92
N THR A 6 4.41 0.77 11.60
CA THR A 6 5.00 -0.54 11.27
C THR A 6 4.97 -1.44 12.51
N GLY A 7 4.47 -2.66 12.36
CA GLY A 7 4.41 -3.65 13.44
C GLY A 7 5.65 -4.55 13.51
N TRP A 8 6.45 -4.56 12.46
CA TRP A 8 7.68 -5.35 12.38
C TRP A 8 8.85 -4.49 11.90
N TYR A 9 9.45 -4.81 10.76
CA TYR A 9 10.58 -4.07 10.21
C TYR A 9 10.15 -2.71 9.68
N ARG A 10 10.89 -1.65 10.07
CA ARG A 10 10.68 -0.30 9.57
C ARG A 10 11.78 0.09 8.61
N HIS A 11 11.41 0.34 7.38
CA HIS A 11 12.33 0.84 6.35
C HIS A 11 12.79 2.26 6.68
N PRO A 12 14.09 2.59 6.51
CA PRO A 12 14.62 3.92 6.80
C PRO A 12 14.06 5.02 5.88
N GLU A 13 13.52 4.65 4.73
CA GLU A 13 12.93 5.57 3.74
C GLU A 13 11.52 6.05 4.11
N VAL A 14 10.87 5.43 5.09
CA VAL A 14 9.48 5.78 5.49
C VAL A 14 9.28 7.27 5.77
N PRO A 15 10.15 7.98 6.50
CA PRO A 15 9.98 9.41 6.73
C PRO A 15 10.08 10.25 5.44
N ALA A 16 11.02 9.88 4.54
CA ALA A 16 11.21 10.59 3.28
C ALA A 16 10.00 10.41 2.35
N ILE A 17 9.47 9.18 2.24
CA ILE A 17 8.26 8.88 1.45
C ILE A 17 7.05 9.58 2.05
N SER A 18 6.86 9.55 3.37
CA SER A 18 5.76 10.25 4.04
C SER A 18 5.84 11.77 3.80
N GLY A 19 7.03 12.35 3.88
CA GLY A 19 7.25 13.77 3.59
C GLY A 19 7.02 14.14 2.13
N TRP A 20 7.32 13.23 1.18
CA TRP A 20 6.99 13.42 -0.23
C TRP A 20 5.49 13.36 -0.47
N LEU A 21 4.80 12.36 0.08
CA LEU A 21 3.35 12.22 -0.02
C LEU A 21 2.61 13.43 0.58
N ALA A 22 3.10 13.97 1.70
CA ALA A 22 2.51 15.15 2.32
C ALA A 22 2.56 16.38 1.40
N ARG A 23 3.57 16.51 0.52
CA ARG A 23 3.67 17.62 -0.44
C ARG A 23 2.65 17.57 -1.57
N LEU A 24 2.03 16.40 -1.82
CA LEU A 24 0.95 16.28 -2.81
C LEU A 24 -0.26 17.18 -2.50
N ASP A 25 -0.40 17.63 -1.24
CA ASP A 25 -1.38 18.64 -0.83
C ASP A 25 -1.24 19.92 -1.69
N ALA A 26 -0.04 20.48 -1.75
CA ALA A 26 0.21 21.70 -2.53
C ALA A 26 0.09 21.48 -4.04
N ASP A 27 0.60 20.34 -4.55
CA ASP A 27 0.70 20.09 -5.98
C ASP A 27 -0.65 19.70 -6.62
N LEU A 28 -1.46 18.93 -5.89
CA LEU A 28 -2.71 18.34 -6.39
C LEU A 28 -3.97 18.92 -5.75
N LYS A 29 -3.85 19.89 -4.85
CA LYS A 29 -4.97 20.46 -4.07
C LYS A 29 -5.76 19.40 -3.30
N MET A 30 -5.04 18.44 -2.75
CA MET A 30 -5.58 17.34 -1.94
C MET A 30 -5.28 17.60 -0.48
N GLN A 31 -6.19 17.33 0.42
CA GLN A 31 -5.85 17.29 1.84
C GLN A 31 -5.09 16.01 2.16
N VAL A 32 -3.85 16.13 2.63
CA VAL A 32 -2.99 15.01 3.02
C VAL A 32 -2.57 15.15 4.47
N ASP A 33 -2.98 14.21 5.30
CA ASP A 33 -2.50 14.09 6.67
C ASP A 33 -1.70 12.80 6.82
N VAL A 34 -0.62 12.86 7.58
CA VAL A 34 0.28 11.73 7.85
C VAL A 34 0.19 11.35 9.32
N SER A 35 0.04 10.06 9.61
CA SER A 35 0.04 9.55 10.98
C SER A 35 0.72 8.17 11.08
N GLU A 36 1.24 7.88 12.25
CA GLU A 36 1.71 6.56 12.65
C GLU A 36 0.87 5.98 13.82
N ASN A 37 -0.11 6.75 14.28
CA ASN A 37 -0.96 6.33 15.39
C ASN A 37 -2.24 5.62 14.88
N PRO A 38 -2.44 4.32 15.18
CA PRO A 38 -3.63 3.59 14.74
C PRO A 38 -4.96 4.21 15.20
N ASN A 39 -4.98 4.93 16.31
CA ASN A 39 -6.19 5.61 16.77
C ASN A 39 -6.66 6.73 15.81
N ASP A 40 -5.76 7.30 15.02
CA ASP A 40 -6.12 8.32 14.06
C ASP A 40 -6.92 7.73 12.90
N LEU A 41 -6.73 6.45 12.56
CA LEU A 41 -7.56 5.75 11.57
C LEU A 41 -9.02 5.74 12.02
N VAL A 42 -9.29 5.37 13.27
CA VAL A 42 -10.68 5.36 13.80
C VAL A 42 -11.30 6.76 13.83
N LYS A 43 -10.51 7.77 14.19
CA LYS A 43 -11.01 9.14 14.39
C LYS A 43 -11.16 9.94 13.10
N LEU A 44 -10.24 9.73 12.15
CA LEU A 44 -10.07 10.63 11.02
C LEU A 44 -10.39 10.02 9.66
N LEU A 45 -10.36 8.69 9.54
CA LEU A 45 -10.44 8.00 8.25
C LEU A 45 -11.69 8.38 7.43
N ASN A 46 -12.81 8.64 8.09
CA ASN A 46 -14.05 9.07 7.43
C ASN A 46 -13.97 10.45 6.74
N LYS A 47 -12.90 11.23 6.98
CA LYS A 47 -12.66 12.51 6.31
C LYS A 47 -11.95 12.36 4.98
N TYR A 48 -11.44 11.15 4.67
CA TYR A 48 -10.60 10.87 3.51
C TYR A 48 -11.25 9.88 2.58
N GLN A 49 -10.96 9.99 1.29
CA GLN A 49 -11.38 9.06 0.25
C GLN A 49 -10.33 7.98 0.01
N VAL A 50 -9.06 8.24 0.36
CA VAL A 50 -7.95 7.34 0.12
C VAL A 50 -7.11 7.18 1.39
N LEU A 51 -6.77 5.92 1.71
CA LEU A 51 -5.78 5.54 2.71
C LEU A 51 -4.53 5.01 1.98
N VAL A 52 -3.42 5.71 2.13
CA VAL A 52 -2.12 5.24 1.66
C VAL A 52 -1.40 4.56 2.82
N LEU A 53 -1.12 3.28 2.68
CA LEU A 53 -0.30 2.50 3.61
C LEU A 53 1.15 2.58 3.14
N ASN A 54 1.99 3.31 3.86
CA ASN A 54 3.40 3.50 3.52
C ASN A 54 4.29 2.59 4.35
N ASN A 55 4.69 1.45 3.79
CA ASN A 55 5.54 0.44 4.46
C ASN A 55 4.94 -0.12 5.76
N CYS A 56 3.65 -0.39 5.79
CA CYS A 56 2.93 -0.85 6.99
C CYS A 56 3.07 -2.36 7.19
N THR A 57 4.25 -2.82 7.58
CA THR A 57 4.50 -4.24 7.88
C THR A 57 3.70 -4.71 9.09
N GLU A 58 3.20 -5.96 9.05
CA GLU A 58 2.54 -6.65 10.17
C GLU A 58 1.54 -5.77 10.95
N MET A 59 0.59 -5.17 10.23
CA MET A 59 -0.38 -4.24 10.82
C MET A 59 -1.18 -4.83 11.99
N THR A 60 -1.31 -6.16 12.06
CA THR A 60 -1.98 -6.84 13.17
C THR A 60 -1.25 -6.74 14.51
N ALA A 61 0.04 -6.41 14.51
CA ALA A 61 0.76 -6.09 15.73
C ALA A 61 0.49 -4.66 16.25
N LEU A 62 -0.06 -3.79 15.37
CA LEU A 62 -0.38 -2.39 15.69
C LEU A 62 -1.86 -2.17 15.92
N PHE A 63 -2.71 -2.82 15.11
CA PHE A 63 -4.14 -2.58 15.07
C PHE A 63 -4.89 -3.59 15.95
N ASP A 64 -5.64 -3.09 16.90
CA ASP A 64 -6.65 -3.90 17.57
C ASP A 64 -7.80 -4.26 16.62
N GLU A 65 -8.70 -5.11 17.07
CA GLU A 65 -9.85 -5.56 16.28
C GLU A 65 -10.76 -4.39 15.88
N LYS A 66 -10.99 -3.44 16.77
CA LYS A 66 -11.79 -2.25 16.51
C LYS A 66 -11.21 -1.40 15.38
N GLN A 67 -9.91 -1.21 15.38
CA GLN A 67 -9.19 -0.42 14.38
C GLN A 67 -9.25 -1.12 13.02
N ARG A 68 -9.04 -2.44 12.97
CA ARG A 68 -9.20 -3.23 11.74
C ARG A 68 -10.62 -3.15 11.19
N MET A 69 -11.62 -3.36 12.04
CA MET A 69 -13.03 -3.24 11.63
C MET A 69 -13.38 -1.83 11.12
N ALA A 70 -12.78 -0.78 11.69
CA ALA A 70 -13.00 0.59 11.21
C ALA A 70 -12.47 0.79 9.78
N VAL A 71 -11.28 0.25 9.47
CA VAL A 71 -10.71 0.28 8.11
C VAL A 71 -11.58 -0.52 7.13
N GLU A 72 -11.98 -1.73 7.51
CA GLU A 72 -12.85 -2.58 6.67
C GLU A 72 -14.19 -1.89 6.36
N LYS A 73 -14.83 -1.35 7.38
CA LYS A 73 -16.10 -0.63 7.23
C LYS A 73 -15.96 0.58 6.32
N TRP A 74 -14.91 1.36 6.50
CA TRP A 74 -14.63 2.53 5.69
C TRP A 74 -14.37 2.13 4.22
N TYR A 75 -13.58 1.08 3.97
CA TYR A 75 -13.34 0.57 2.62
C TYR A 75 -14.64 0.12 1.95
N ARG A 76 -15.47 -0.67 2.65
CA ARG A 76 -16.77 -1.14 2.13
C ARG A 76 -17.77 0.01 1.89
N ALA A 77 -17.56 1.16 2.50
CA ALA A 77 -18.32 2.39 2.24
C ALA A 77 -17.79 3.20 1.04
N GLY A 78 -16.81 2.69 0.30
CA GLY A 78 -16.26 3.29 -0.91
C GLY A 78 -14.89 3.96 -0.75
N GLY A 79 -14.21 3.75 0.37
CA GLY A 79 -12.82 4.19 0.55
C GLY A 79 -11.85 3.43 -0.34
N GLY A 80 -10.80 4.09 -0.82
CA GLY A 80 -9.73 3.48 -1.61
C GLY A 80 -8.46 3.21 -0.79
N ILE A 81 -7.79 2.09 -1.01
CA ILE A 81 -6.51 1.76 -0.36
C ILE A 81 -5.39 1.71 -1.41
N VAL A 82 -4.27 2.35 -1.11
CA VAL A 82 -3.01 2.23 -1.85
C VAL A 82 -1.96 1.66 -0.89
N ALA A 83 -1.48 0.46 -1.16
CA ALA A 83 -0.43 -0.18 -0.38
C ALA A 83 0.92 0.00 -1.09
N LEU A 84 1.89 0.61 -0.40
CA LEU A 84 3.21 0.87 -0.93
C LEU A 84 4.24 -0.08 -0.32
N HIS A 85 5.07 -0.65 -1.18
CA HIS A 85 6.23 -1.47 -0.83
C HIS A 85 5.88 -2.57 0.18
N ALA A 86 6.46 -2.57 1.37
CA ALA A 86 6.31 -3.61 2.38
C ALA A 86 4.92 -3.66 3.10
N SER A 87 3.92 -2.92 2.61
CA SER A 87 2.60 -2.92 3.27
C SER A 87 1.82 -4.24 3.13
N LEU A 88 2.30 -5.17 2.31
CA LEU A 88 1.75 -6.53 2.21
C LEU A 88 2.52 -7.56 3.05
N VAL A 89 3.61 -7.15 3.71
CA VAL A 89 4.47 -8.08 4.46
C VAL A 89 3.83 -8.46 5.78
N ARG A 90 3.70 -9.79 6.03
CA ARG A 90 3.18 -10.42 7.26
C ARG A 90 1.74 -10.00 7.61
N GLN A 91 0.85 -9.97 6.63
CA GLN A 91 -0.56 -9.60 6.82
C GLN A 91 -1.50 -10.80 6.99
N THR A 92 -0.99 -12.01 7.07
CA THR A 92 -1.76 -13.27 7.14
C THR A 92 -2.78 -13.31 8.27
N ASN A 93 -2.51 -12.65 9.41
CA ASN A 93 -3.41 -12.59 10.55
C ASN A 93 -4.57 -11.59 10.39
N TRP A 94 -4.62 -10.85 9.29
CA TRP A 94 -5.74 -10.00 8.91
C TRP A 94 -6.37 -10.53 7.62
N LYS A 95 -7.16 -11.58 7.76
CA LYS A 95 -7.72 -12.35 6.66
C LYS A 95 -8.38 -11.48 5.59
N TRP A 96 -9.22 -10.53 6.00
CA TRP A 96 -9.87 -9.61 5.07
C TRP A 96 -8.87 -8.81 4.22
N PHE A 97 -7.83 -8.25 4.85
CA PHE A 97 -6.83 -7.47 4.12
C PHE A 97 -5.99 -8.34 3.18
N ASN A 98 -5.63 -9.55 3.62
CA ASN A 98 -4.91 -10.52 2.80
C ASN A 98 -5.73 -10.98 1.58
N GLU A 99 -7.04 -11.19 1.77
CA GLU A 99 -7.96 -11.50 0.67
C GLU A 99 -8.11 -10.31 -0.30
N LEU A 100 -8.20 -9.08 0.22
CA LEU A 100 -8.28 -7.87 -0.59
C LEU A 100 -6.99 -7.64 -1.41
N ALA A 101 -5.82 -7.85 -0.81
CA ALA A 101 -4.54 -7.74 -1.48
C ALA A 101 -4.34 -8.84 -2.55
N GLY A 102 -5.01 -9.97 -2.40
CA GLY A 102 -4.92 -11.12 -3.31
C GLY A 102 -3.68 -11.98 -3.13
N CYS A 103 -2.72 -11.54 -2.33
CA CYS A 103 -1.47 -12.26 -2.05
C CYS A 103 -0.88 -11.83 -0.71
N ASP A 104 0.11 -12.58 -0.24
CA ASP A 104 1.00 -12.17 0.84
C ASP A 104 2.45 -12.25 0.36
N PHE A 105 3.32 -11.60 1.10
CA PHE A 105 4.76 -11.65 0.88
C PHE A 105 5.28 -13.07 1.14
N ASP A 106 6.12 -13.58 0.25
CA ASP A 106 6.85 -14.83 0.42
C ASP A 106 8.34 -14.56 0.64
N SER A 107 9.01 -13.92 -0.30
CA SER A 107 10.44 -13.68 -0.26
C SER A 107 10.84 -12.51 -1.16
N ASP A 108 12.07 -12.04 -1.00
CA ASP A 108 12.69 -11.10 -1.92
C ASP A 108 13.76 -11.81 -2.78
N SER A 109 13.92 -11.36 -4.01
CA SER A 109 15.04 -11.78 -4.86
C SER A 109 16.35 -11.14 -4.41
N GLU A 110 17.45 -11.58 -4.98
CA GLU A 110 18.68 -10.77 -4.97
C GLU A 110 18.43 -9.43 -5.69
N TYR A 111 19.28 -8.43 -5.38
CA TYR A 111 19.22 -7.11 -6.03
C TYR A 111 19.68 -7.21 -7.48
N LEU A 112 18.75 -7.33 -8.41
CA LEU A 112 19.00 -7.56 -9.82
C LEU A 112 18.13 -6.66 -10.72
N GLU A 113 18.59 -6.48 -11.97
CA GLU A 113 17.80 -5.80 -12.98
C GLU A 113 16.78 -6.76 -13.59
N ALA A 114 15.52 -6.31 -13.65
CA ALA A 114 14.47 -7.00 -14.35
C ALA A 114 13.72 -6.07 -15.30
N ARG A 115 13.02 -6.66 -16.26
CA ARG A 115 12.16 -5.94 -17.19
C ARG A 115 10.73 -5.97 -16.68
N VAL A 116 10.20 -4.79 -16.42
CA VAL A 116 8.77 -4.60 -16.13
C VAL A 116 8.03 -4.39 -17.44
N MET A 117 7.00 -5.16 -17.67
CA MET A 117 6.14 -5.06 -18.86
C MET A 117 4.76 -4.55 -18.45
N VAL A 118 4.26 -3.57 -19.19
CA VAL A 118 2.87 -3.10 -19.04
C VAL A 118 1.95 -4.10 -19.71
N ASP A 119 0.92 -4.53 -18.99
CA ASP A 119 -0.14 -5.38 -19.56
C ASP A 119 -0.79 -4.63 -20.74
N PRO A 120 -0.85 -5.24 -21.94
CA PRO A 120 -1.46 -4.62 -23.10
C PRO A 120 -2.91 -4.16 -22.85
N ASP A 121 -3.68 -4.89 -22.07
CA ASP A 121 -5.07 -4.55 -21.73
C ASP A 121 -5.15 -3.37 -20.76
N ALA A 122 -4.09 -3.10 -19.99
CA ALA A 122 -4.01 -2.01 -19.04
C ALA A 122 -3.29 -0.75 -19.58
N ILE A 123 -2.85 -0.70 -20.84
CA ILE A 123 -2.00 0.38 -21.39
C ILE A 123 -2.63 1.78 -21.24
N ASN A 124 -3.94 1.88 -21.20
CA ASN A 124 -4.67 3.13 -21.03
C ASN A 124 -5.03 3.44 -19.56
N HIS A 125 -4.70 2.53 -18.63
CA HIS A 125 -4.98 2.76 -17.22
C HIS A 125 -4.18 3.96 -16.70
N PRO A 126 -4.75 4.84 -15.88
CA PRO A 126 -4.08 6.06 -15.38
C PRO A 126 -2.72 5.82 -14.73
N THR A 127 -2.52 4.68 -14.07
CA THR A 127 -1.27 4.33 -13.37
C THR A 127 -0.09 4.00 -14.29
N VAL A 128 -0.36 3.61 -15.55
CA VAL A 128 0.68 3.21 -16.51
C VAL A 128 0.72 4.06 -17.77
N LYS A 129 -0.30 4.90 -17.97
CA LYS A 129 -0.40 5.78 -19.12
C LYS A 129 0.81 6.72 -19.20
N GLY A 130 1.53 6.68 -20.31
CA GLY A 130 2.72 7.51 -20.55
C GLY A 130 4.05 6.87 -20.15
N HIS A 131 4.06 5.67 -19.55
CA HIS A 131 5.28 4.96 -19.18
C HIS A 131 5.84 4.04 -20.29
N GLY A 132 5.19 4.01 -21.47
CA GLY A 132 5.55 3.06 -22.53
C GLY A 132 5.06 1.65 -22.24
N THR A 133 5.52 0.67 -23.05
CA THR A 133 5.08 -0.73 -22.92
C THR A 133 6.01 -1.56 -22.02
N GLN A 134 7.21 -1.07 -21.73
CA GLN A 134 8.18 -1.75 -20.88
C GLN A 134 9.27 -0.79 -20.40
N PHE A 135 9.88 -1.11 -19.28
CA PHE A 135 11.08 -0.45 -18.77
C PHE A 135 11.95 -1.43 -17.97
N ALA A 136 13.26 -1.16 -17.90
CA ALA A 136 14.17 -1.90 -17.03
C ALA A 136 14.31 -1.19 -15.69
N TYR A 137 14.32 -1.95 -14.62
CA TYR A 137 14.53 -1.44 -13.27
C TYR A 137 15.33 -2.44 -12.44
N LYS A 138 16.21 -1.92 -11.59
CA LYS A 138 17.04 -2.72 -10.70
C LYS A 138 16.53 -2.60 -9.26
N ALA A 139 16.14 -3.72 -8.68
CA ALA A 139 15.58 -3.81 -7.33
C ALA A 139 15.79 -5.22 -6.75
N ASP A 140 15.50 -5.37 -5.47
CA ASP A 140 15.06 -6.61 -4.87
C ASP A 140 13.57 -6.80 -5.22
N TRP A 141 13.26 -7.85 -5.94
CA TRP A 141 11.92 -8.11 -6.44
C TRP A 141 11.15 -8.98 -5.44
N THR A 142 10.02 -8.51 -5.02
CA THR A 142 9.15 -9.24 -4.10
C THR A 142 8.46 -10.41 -4.81
N ASN A 143 8.60 -11.60 -4.24
CA ASN A 143 7.83 -12.78 -4.59
C ASN A 143 6.61 -12.89 -3.67
N HIS A 144 5.52 -13.34 -4.22
CA HIS A 144 4.26 -13.52 -3.51
C HIS A 144 3.91 -14.99 -3.38
N ASP A 145 3.19 -15.34 -2.33
CA ASP A 145 2.74 -16.71 -2.03
C ASP A 145 1.80 -17.29 -3.09
N ARG A 146 1.17 -16.43 -3.87
CA ARG A 146 0.25 -16.81 -4.96
C ARG A 146 0.18 -15.75 -6.05
N SER A 147 -0.24 -16.18 -7.25
CA SER A 147 -0.48 -15.26 -8.36
C SER A 147 -1.70 -14.38 -8.10
N VAL A 148 -1.57 -13.10 -8.42
CA VAL A 148 -2.67 -12.13 -8.40
C VAL A 148 -3.41 -12.04 -9.76
N THR A 149 -3.01 -12.85 -10.74
CA THR A 149 -3.67 -12.88 -12.06
C THR A 149 -5.09 -13.44 -11.93
N GLY A 150 -6.05 -12.77 -12.55
CA GLY A 150 -7.46 -13.17 -12.53
C GLY A 150 -8.24 -12.69 -11.32
N LEU A 151 -7.69 -11.80 -10.51
CA LEU A 151 -8.47 -11.05 -9.52
C LEU A 151 -9.38 -10.05 -10.24
N PRO A 152 -10.63 -9.86 -9.74
CA PRO A 152 -11.60 -8.96 -10.35
C PRO A 152 -11.20 -7.49 -10.30
#